data_a4ac14102582fa8389187daa5c65b1dc
#
_entry.id   a4ac14102582fa8389187daa5c65b1dc
#
_cell.length_a   1.000
_cell.length_b   1.000
_cell.length_c   1.000
_cell.angle_alpha   90.00
_cell.angle_beta   90.00
_cell.angle_gamma   90.00
#
_symmetry.space_group_name_H-M   'P 1'
#
loop_
_entity.id
_entity.type
_entity.pdbx_description
1 polymer ?
#
loop_
_entity_poly.entity_id
_entity_poly.type
_entity_poly.pdbx_seq_one_letter_code
_entity_poly.pdbx_strand_id
1 'polypeptide(L)'
;MYIKELLKEADKSMENYKYDDALVYLKSVLEIDESNYSALMTLSKIYTDFGMFEEAKEYAEKLYKKYPESKDTLFTLGLIYQSLGRLKKSILLYKKFLEIEKNYFVYLNMGMSYALLKYYRKAIENINIAIEMEPESSEAYVEKGDCLTMMGKYDEAISEYEKLLNSKFNEVEEFSLYARMGDTMAYANNIKEVIKYYNIAINCENVEDYVFEDYFEILFRAEQYEEIRLLLLNYENATNGNKELSRIKMLNLQGRFFVKIADYENAQKVCDKMIILEPENFRHYVNLAYVLELQHKYDEALEYVDKLGEIMEDKEFSKELKKRIRKNKRKFETRLISTALHQARCQDLHR
;
A
#
# COMPACT_ATOMS: atom_id res chain seq x y z
N MET A 1 -44.61 -7.32 15.86
CA MET A 1 -44.33 -8.71 15.39
C MET A 1 -43.47 -8.63 14.14
N TYR A 2 -43.88 -7.89 13.13
CA TYR A 2 -43.20 -7.79 11.82
C TYR A 2 -41.74 -7.31 11.86
N ILE A 3 -41.39 -6.25 12.64
CA ILE A 3 -39.98 -5.79 12.78
C ILE A 3 -39.06 -6.90 13.32
N LYS A 4 -39.54 -7.69 14.30
CA LYS A 4 -38.75 -8.81 14.85
C LYS A 4 -38.50 -9.91 13.82
N GLU A 5 -39.44 -10.14 12.94
CA GLU A 5 -39.28 -11.11 11.84
C GLU A 5 -38.26 -10.61 10.81
N LEU A 6 -38.34 -9.33 10.41
CA LEU A 6 -37.38 -8.74 9.49
C LEU A 6 -35.94 -8.75 10.05
N LEU A 7 -35.78 -8.41 11.33
CA LEU A 7 -34.45 -8.49 11.98
C LEU A 7 -33.94 -9.91 12.02
N LYS A 8 -34.79 -10.91 12.31
CA LYS A 8 -34.39 -12.32 12.29
C LYS A 8 -34.00 -12.82 10.90
N GLU A 9 -34.70 -12.39 9.84
CA GLU A 9 -34.33 -12.73 8.46
C GLU A 9 -33.02 -12.01 8.05
N ALA A 10 -32.79 -10.79 8.52
CA ALA A 10 -31.54 -10.09 8.32
C ALA A 10 -30.35 -10.85 8.99
N ASP A 11 -30.50 -11.25 10.26
CA ASP A 11 -29.46 -12.02 10.98
C ASP A 11 -29.17 -13.34 10.27
N LYS A 12 -30.19 -14.08 9.86
CA LYS A 12 -30.06 -15.33 9.11
C LYS A 12 -29.39 -15.11 7.75
N SER A 13 -29.66 -14.00 7.09
CA SER A 13 -29.00 -13.65 5.82
C SER A 13 -27.52 -13.36 6.03
N MET A 14 -27.14 -12.67 7.10
CA MET A 14 -25.73 -12.42 7.47
C MET A 14 -24.99 -13.73 7.81
N GLU A 15 -25.61 -14.64 8.58
CA GLU A 15 -25.05 -15.97 8.88
C GLU A 15 -24.75 -16.78 7.60
N ASN A 16 -25.53 -16.57 6.54
CA ASN A 16 -25.34 -17.21 5.23
C ASN A 16 -24.56 -16.36 4.23
N TYR A 17 -23.87 -15.30 4.67
CA TYR A 17 -23.09 -14.38 3.83
C TYR A 17 -23.91 -13.69 2.71
N LYS A 18 -25.25 -13.61 2.85
CA LYS A 18 -26.15 -12.93 1.91
C LYS A 18 -26.39 -11.49 2.33
N TYR A 19 -25.36 -10.68 2.25
CA TYR A 19 -25.40 -9.31 2.76
C TYR A 19 -26.40 -8.42 2.02
N ASP A 20 -26.62 -8.62 0.71
CA ASP A 20 -27.62 -7.87 -0.05
C ASP A 20 -29.03 -8.10 0.49
N ASP A 21 -29.38 -9.35 0.80
CA ASP A 21 -30.68 -9.69 1.41
C ASP A 21 -30.79 -9.05 2.80
N ALA A 22 -29.73 -9.13 3.61
CA ALA A 22 -29.70 -8.50 4.93
C ALA A 22 -29.92 -6.98 4.86
N LEU A 23 -29.26 -6.30 3.91
CA LEU A 23 -29.45 -4.86 3.68
C LEU A 23 -30.90 -4.51 3.34
N VAL A 24 -31.60 -5.32 2.52
CA VAL A 24 -33.00 -5.12 2.17
C VAL A 24 -33.90 -5.24 3.42
N TYR A 25 -33.71 -6.29 4.22
CA TYR A 25 -34.50 -6.47 5.45
C TYR A 25 -34.29 -5.35 6.46
N LEU A 26 -33.01 -4.95 6.68
CA LEU A 26 -32.67 -3.88 7.63
C LEU A 26 -33.21 -2.52 7.18
N LYS A 27 -33.18 -2.20 5.88
CA LYS A 27 -33.80 -0.98 5.34
C LYS A 27 -35.30 -1.00 5.49
N SER A 28 -35.94 -2.14 5.27
CA SER A 28 -37.39 -2.31 5.51
C SER A 28 -37.76 -2.10 7.00
N VAL A 29 -36.89 -2.48 7.93
CA VAL A 29 -37.06 -2.14 9.36
C VAL A 29 -37.04 -0.63 9.56
N LEU A 30 -36.11 0.09 8.91
CA LEU A 30 -36.01 1.55 9.05
C LEU A 30 -37.17 2.31 8.37
N GLU A 31 -37.84 1.74 7.38
CA GLU A 31 -39.08 2.29 6.81
C GLU A 31 -40.22 2.28 7.82
N ILE A 32 -40.20 1.30 8.76
CA ILE A 32 -41.23 1.18 9.80
C ILE A 32 -40.86 1.96 11.07
N ASP A 33 -39.59 1.87 11.46
CA ASP A 33 -38.99 2.54 12.63
C ASP A 33 -37.62 3.10 12.25
N GLU A 34 -37.58 4.36 11.79
CA GLU A 34 -36.38 5.05 11.31
C GLU A 34 -35.26 5.17 12.36
N SER A 35 -35.62 4.95 13.64
CA SER A 35 -34.71 5.03 14.78
C SER A 35 -34.38 3.68 15.40
N ASN A 36 -34.68 2.60 14.71
CA ASN A 36 -34.44 1.25 15.23
C ASN A 36 -32.94 1.01 15.47
N TYR A 37 -32.60 0.80 16.76
CA TYR A 37 -31.22 0.66 17.19
C TYR A 37 -30.48 -0.47 16.46
N SER A 38 -31.10 -1.68 16.46
CA SER A 38 -30.47 -2.86 15.86
C SER A 38 -30.24 -2.67 14.37
N ALA A 39 -31.25 -2.16 13.63
CA ALA A 39 -31.11 -1.93 12.19
C ALA A 39 -30.04 -0.89 11.87
N LEU A 40 -30.02 0.26 12.56
CA LEU A 40 -29.00 1.30 12.37
C LEU A 40 -27.59 0.81 12.70
N MET A 41 -27.45 0.07 13.80
CA MET A 41 -26.16 -0.48 14.23
C MET A 41 -25.63 -1.50 13.23
N THR A 42 -26.47 -2.45 12.82
CA THR A 42 -26.07 -3.50 11.89
C THR A 42 -25.75 -2.94 10.50
N LEU A 43 -26.55 -2.00 9.99
CA LEU A 43 -26.24 -1.30 8.74
C LEU A 43 -24.90 -0.56 8.82
N SER A 44 -24.65 0.16 9.91
CA SER A 44 -23.36 0.85 10.12
C SER A 44 -22.19 -0.12 10.07
N LYS A 45 -22.32 -1.30 10.70
CA LYS A 45 -21.26 -2.33 10.70
C LYS A 45 -21.06 -2.93 9.32
N ILE A 46 -22.13 -3.37 8.64
CA ILE A 46 -22.04 -3.96 7.29
C ILE A 46 -21.33 -3.00 6.33
N TYR A 47 -21.74 -1.73 6.29
CA TYR A 47 -21.10 -0.74 5.41
C TYR A 47 -19.65 -0.45 5.83
N THR A 48 -19.33 -0.51 7.12
CA THR A 48 -17.94 -0.39 7.60
C THR A 48 -17.07 -1.56 7.12
N ASP A 49 -17.57 -2.79 7.25
CA ASP A 49 -16.88 -4.01 6.83
C ASP A 49 -16.63 -4.05 5.32
N PHE A 50 -17.51 -3.45 4.53
CA PHE A 50 -17.31 -3.27 3.09
C PHE A 50 -16.49 -2.05 2.69
N GLY A 51 -15.95 -1.29 3.65
CA GLY A 51 -15.18 -0.07 3.37
C GLY A 51 -16.01 1.11 2.87
N MET A 52 -17.34 1.03 2.91
CA MET A 52 -18.29 2.06 2.48
C MET A 52 -18.54 3.04 3.65
N PHE A 53 -17.47 3.76 4.04
CA PHE A 53 -17.47 4.53 5.28
C PHE A 53 -18.39 5.76 5.28
N GLU A 54 -18.67 6.38 4.13
CA GLU A 54 -19.59 7.51 4.08
C GLU A 54 -21.05 7.04 4.29
N GLU A 55 -21.44 5.90 3.72
CA GLU A 55 -22.74 5.25 3.96
C GLU A 55 -22.86 4.77 5.42
N ALA A 56 -21.81 4.11 5.94
CA ALA A 56 -21.77 3.70 7.34
C ALA A 56 -22.00 4.88 8.28
N LYS A 57 -21.37 6.02 8.00
CA LYS A 57 -21.50 7.25 8.79
C LYS A 57 -22.95 7.74 8.86
N GLU A 58 -23.70 7.69 7.75
CA GLU A 58 -25.08 8.16 7.74
C GLU A 58 -25.96 7.44 8.78
N TYR A 59 -25.81 6.12 8.88
CA TYR A 59 -26.53 5.30 9.85
C TYR A 59 -26.00 5.51 11.27
N ALA A 60 -24.68 5.58 11.44
CA ALA A 60 -24.06 5.79 12.73
C ALA A 60 -24.35 7.19 13.31
N GLU A 61 -24.43 8.24 12.49
CA GLU A 61 -24.83 9.58 12.94
C GLU A 61 -26.29 9.63 13.36
N LYS A 62 -27.21 8.94 12.66
CA LYS A 62 -28.61 8.76 13.10
C LYS A 62 -28.68 8.05 14.45
N LEU A 63 -27.87 7.00 14.61
CA LEU A 63 -27.78 6.27 15.86
C LEU A 63 -27.25 7.17 17.00
N TYR A 64 -26.18 7.93 16.75
CA TYR A 64 -25.58 8.85 17.72
C TYR A 64 -26.54 9.98 18.13
N LYS A 65 -27.33 10.49 17.18
CA LYS A 65 -28.35 11.51 17.47
C LYS A 65 -29.40 10.99 18.46
N LYS A 66 -29.74 9.71 18.37
CA LYS A 66 -30.77 9.08 19.23
C LYS A 66 -30.22 8.53 20.53
N TYR A 67 -28.97 7.99 20.48
CA TYR A 67 -28.32 7.29 21.58
C TYR A 67 -26.89 7.82 21.82
N PRO A 68 -26.74 9.11 22.21
CA PRO A 68 -25.42 9.77 22.27
C PRO A 68 -24.51 9.25 23.36
N GLU A 69 -25.04 8.51 24.35
CA GLU A 69 -24.28 7.92 25.46
C GLU A 69 -24.11 6.40 25.33
N SER A 70 -24.62 5.80 24.23
CA SER A 70 -24.39 4.38 23.99
C SER A 70 -22.93 4.11 23.64
N LYS A 71 -22.27 3.26 24.41
CA LYS A 71 -20.87 2.86 24.19
C LYS A 71 -20.65 2.31 22.78
N ASP A 72 -21.52 1.40 22.32
CA ASP A 72 -21.42 0.83 20.99
C ASP A 72 -21.53 1.89 19.90
N THR A 73 -22.43 2.86 20.09
CA THR A 73 -22.60 3.99 19.17
C THR A 73 -21.37 4.87 19.12
N LEU A 74 -20.82 5.22 20.30
CA LEU A 74 -19.62 6.06 20.42
C LEU A 74 -18.43 5.36 19.77
N PHE A 75 -18.25 4.07 20.00
CA PHE A 75 -17.16 3.29 19.43
C PHE A 75 -17.30 3.15 17.92
N THR A 76 -18.45 2.70 17.44
CA THR A 76 -18.70 2.48 16.01
C THR A 76 -18.53 3.77 15.20
N LEU A 77 -19.13 4.89 15.64
CA LEU A 77 -18.97 6.17 14.96
C LEU A 77 -17.52 6.70 15.08
N GLY A 78 -16.86 6.41 16.19
CA GLY A 78 -15.42 6.71 16.39
C GLY A 78 -14.55 6.03 15.35
N LEU A 79 -14.74 4.72 15.11
CA LEU A 79 -14.04 3.94 14.09
C LEU A 79 -14.33 4.49 12.68
N ILE A 80 -15.60 4.73 12.36
CA ILE A 80 -15.99 5.27 11.05
C ILE A 80 -15.33 6.63 10.80
N TYR A 81 -15.31 7.53 11.78
CA TYR A 81 -14.61 8.81 11.64
C TYR A 81 -13.10 8.65 11.51
N GLN A 82 -12.51 7.65 12.16
CA GLN A 82 -11.08 7.33 12.02
C GLN A 82 -10.78 6.89 10.58
N SER A 83 -11.56 5.95 10.03
CA SER A 83 -11.42 5.47 8.65
C SER A 83 -11.63 6.57 7.60
N LEU A 84 -12.50 7.53 7.88
CA LEU A 84 -12.72 8.73 7.06
C LEU A 84 -11.65 9.81 7.25
N GLY A 85 -10.61 9.58 8.04
CA GLY A 85 -9.58 10.58 8.35
C GLY A 85 -10.07 11.75 9.21
N ARG A 86 -11.29 11.68 9.77
CA ARG A 86 -11.87 12.71 10.65
C ARG A 86 -11.39 12.54 12.09
N LEU A 87 -10.08 12.42 12.26
CA LEU A 87 -9.39 11.96 13.47
C LEU A 87 -9.76 12.74 14.74
N LYS A 88 -9.94 14.07 14.65
CA LYS A 88 -10.34 14.88 15.82
C LYS A 88 -11.75 14.52 16.32
N LYS A 89 -12.68 14.18 15.40
CA LYS A 89 -14.02 13.73 15.78
C LYS A 89 -13.98 12.35 16.39
N SER A 90 -13.19 11.43 15.82
CA SER A 90 -12.96 10.10 16.36
C SER A 90 -12.46 10.17 17.81
N ILE A 91 -11.39 10.93 18.07
CA ILE A 91 -10.82 11.12 19.42
C ILE A 91 -11.85 11.69 20.38
N LEU A 92 -12.71 12.61 19.95
CA LEU A 92 -13.76 13.17 20.81
C LEU A 92 -14.76 12.10 21.25
N LEU A 93 -15.16 11.20 20.33
CA LEU A 93 -16.08 10.11 20.64
C LEU A 93 -15.42 9.06 21.55
N TYR A 94 -14.16 8.71 21.29
CA TYR A 94 -13.41 7.81 22.17
C TYR A 94 -13.26 8.37 23.59
N LYS A 95 -13.03 9.68 23.75
CA LYS A 95 -13.01 10.32 25.07
C LYS A 95 -14.34 10.20 25.78
N LYS A 96 -15.46 10.45 25.09
CA LYS A 96 -16.80 10.26 25.67
C LYS A 96 -17.05 8.80 26.08
N PHE A 97 -16.61 7.84 25.27
CA PHE A 97 -16.69 6.43 25.65
C PHE A 97 -15.92 6.17 26.95
N LEU A 98 -14.68 6.68 27.06
CA LEU A 98 -13.82 6.47 28.21
C LEU A 98 -14.29 7.17 29.50
N GLU A 99 -15.20 8.14 29.42
CA GLU A 99 -15.93 8.70 30.58
C GLU A 99 -16.92 7.67 31.17
N ILE A 100 -17.38 6.70 30.35
CA ILE A 100 -18.33 5.66 30.75
C ILE A 100 -17.60 4.41 31.22
N GLU A 101 -16.59 3.96 30.44
CA GLU A 101 -15.87 2.71 30.68
C GLU A 101 -14.45 2.76 30.13
N LYS A 102 -13.49 2.21 30.88
CA LYS A 102 -12.15 1.94 30.36
C LYS A 102 -12.19 0.72 29.46
N ASN A 103 -11.63 0.82 28.26
CA ASN A 103 -11.65 -0.26 27.28
C ASN A 103 -10.36 -0.25 26.47
N TYR A 104 -9.75 -1.42 26.31
CA TYR A 104 -8.52 -1.64 25.57
C TYR A 104 -8.61 -1.12 24.12
N PHE A 105 -9.62 -1.55 23.37
CA PHE A 105 -9.78 -1.17 21.96
C PHE A 105 -9.93 0.34 21.79
N VAL A 106 -10.59 1.01 22.73
CA VAL A 106 -10.79 2.47 22.66
C VAL A 106 -9.48 3.20 22.90
N TYR A 107 -8.67 2.77 23.87
CA TYR A 107 -7.35 3.35 24.09
C TYR A 107 -6.43 3.12 22.90
N LEU A 108 -6.39 1.90 22.35
CA LEU A 108 -5.56 1.58 21.18
C LEU A 108 -5.96 2.43 19.96
N ASN A 109 -7.25 2.44 19.61
CA ASN A 109 -7.74 3.23 18.46
C ASN A 109 -7.58 4.75 18.67
N MET A 110 -7.70 5.24 19.90
CA MET A 110 -7.40 6.64 20.22
C MET A 110 -5.91 6.93 20.06
N GLY A 111 -5.04 6.01 20.46
CA GLY A 111 -3.61 6.06 20.20
C GLY A 111 -3.29 6.14 18.71
N MET A 112 -3.83 5.24 17.91
CA MET A 112 -3.70 5.25 16.45
C MET A 112 -4.19 6.56 15.82
N SER A 113 -5.35 7.08 16.27
CA SER A 113 -5.85 8.38 15.82
C SER A 113 -4.90 9.54 16.14
N TYR A 114 -4.25 9.52 17.32
CA TYR A 114 -3.22 10.49 17.66
C TYR A 114 -1.94 10.30 16.82
N ALA A 115 -1.54 9.08 16.52
CA ALA A 115 -0.39 8.76 15.65
C ALA A 115 -0.60 9.32 14.23
N LEU A 116 -1.79 9.10 13.64
CA LEU A 116 -2.18 9.65 12.34
C LEU A 116 -2.18 11.19 12.33
N LEU A 117 -2.49 11.84 13.46
CA LEU A 117 -2.34 13.30 13.64
C LEU A 117 -0.90 13.73 13.92
N LYS A 118 0.06 12.79 13.96
CA LYS A 118 1.48 13.00 14.30
C LYS A 118 1.71 13.48 15.75
N TYR A 119 0.74 13.24 16.65
CA TYR A 119 0.87 13.51 18.07
C TYR A 119 1.42 12.28 18.80
N TYR A 120 2.60 11.82 18.39
CA TYR A 120 3.19 10.53 18.78
C TYR A 120 3.32 10.34 20.30
N ARG A 121 3.62 11.40 21.08
CA ARG A 121 3.65 11.29 22.55
C ARG A 121 2.30 10.89 23.13
N LYS A 122 1.21 11.54 22.66
CA LYS A 122 -0.15 11.19 23.08
C LYS A 122 -0.57 9.83 22.58
N ALA A 123 -0.11 9.44 21.40
CA ALA A 123 -0.33 8.10 20.87
C ALA A 123 0.26 7.05 21.81
N ILE A 124 1.55 7.17 22.14
CA ILE A 124 2.25 6.23 23.05
C ILE A 124 1.63 6.22 24.45
N GLU A 125 1.20 7.37 24.99
CA GLU A 125 0.49 7.41 26.28
C GLU A 125 -0.75 6.52 26.28
N ASN A 126 -1.57 6.61 25.25
CA ASN A 126 -2.79 5.79 25.11
C ASN A 126 -2.48 4.33 24.82
N ILE A 127 -1.52 4.06 23.94
CA ILE A 127 -1.09 2.70 23.61
C ILE A 127 -0.51 2.00 24.85
N ASN A 128 0.26 2.70 25.69
CA ASN A 128 0.75 2.11 26.94
C ASN A 128 -0.39 1.72 27.88
N ILE A 129 -1.46 2.53 27.99
CA ILE A 129 -2.64 2.15 28.78
C ILE A 129 -3.30 0.90 28.18
N ALA A 130 -3.36 0.80 26.84
CA ALA A 130 -3.87 -0.40 26.19
C ALA A 130 -2.99 -1.63 26.52
N ILE A 131 -1.66 -1.52 26.46
CA ILE A 131 -0.73 -2.60 26.84
C ILE A 131 -0.87 -2.99 28.32
N GLU A 132 -1.08 -2.02 29.22
CA GLU A 132 -1.33 -2.31 30.65
C GLU A 132 -2.63 -3.11 30.87
N MET A 133 -3.65 -2.89 30.00
CA MET A 133 -4.93 -3.61 30.07
C MET A 133 -4.83 -5.00 29.42
N GLU A 134 -4.15 -5.10 28.27
CA GLU A 134 -3.94 -6.34 27.52
C GLU A 134 -2.45 -6.49 27.16
N PRO A 135 -1.61 -7.04 28.06
CA PRO A 135 -0.16 -7.14 27.84
C PRO A 135 0.25 -8.10 26.70
N GLU A 136 -0.67 -8.93 26.23
CA GLU A 136 -0.44 -9.90 25.16
C GLU A 136 -0.91 -9.39 23.78
N SER A 137 -1.21 -8.10 23.65
CA SER A 137 -1.63 -7.51 22.37
C SER A 137 -0.47 -7.21 21.45
N SER A 138 -0.24 -8.03 20.45
CA SER A 138 0.79 -7.82 19.42
C SER A 138 0.59 -6.47 18.69
N GLU A 139 -0.65 -6.12 18.35
CA GLU A 139 -0.99 -4.88 17.66
C GLU A 139 -0.53 -3.63 18.43
N ALA A 140 -0.74 -3.61 19.75
CA ALA A 140 -0.35 -2.46 20.55
C ALA A 140 1.18 -2.24 20.61
N TYR A 141 1.97 -3.32 20.63
CA TYR A 141 3.44 -3.20 20.56
C TYR A 141 3.92 -2.74 19.19
N VAL A 142 3.30 -3.22 18.09
CA VAL A 142 3.60 -2.75 16.74
C VAL A 142 3.33 -1.25 16.62
N GLU A 143 2.15 -0.79 16.99
CA GLU A 143 1.77 0.62 16.94
C GLU A 143 2.69 1.51 17.81
N LYS A 144 3.14 1.00 18.95
CA LYS A 144 4.11 1.69 19.80
C LYS A 144 5.46 1.81 19.10
N GLY A 145 5.96 0.73 18.50
CA GLY A 145 7.21 0.70 17.75
C GLY A 145 7.18 1.70 16.59
N ASP A 146 6.09 1.70 15.81
CA ASP A 146 5.89 2.63 14.69
C ASP A 146 5.90 4.09 15.18
N CYS A 147 5.22 4.41 16.29
CA CYS A 147 5.25 5.73 16.89
C CYS A 147 6.65 6.15 17.35
N LEU A 148 7.43 5.23 17.94
CA LEU A 148 8.81 5.47 18.37
C LEU A 148 9.72 5.73 17.17
N THR A 149 9.56 4.97 16.08
CA THR A 149 10.26 5.20 14.81
C THR A 149 10.02 6.62 14.31
N MET A 150 8.76 7.04 14.26
CA MET A 150 8.39 8.39 13.81
C MET A 150 8.85 9.52 14.74
N MET A 151 9.20 9.20 15.98
CA MET A 151 9.83 10.12 16.94
C MET A 151 11.36 10.15 16.83
N GLY A 152 11.96 9.32 16.00
CA GLY A 152 13.41 9.17 15.91
C GLY A 152 14.03 8.35 17.05
N LYS A 153 13.23 7.60 17.79
CA LYS A 153 13.65 6.74 18.89
C LYS A 153 13.85 5.31 18.40
N TYR A 154 14.80 5.16 17.50
CA TYR A 154 14.97 3.94 16.70
C TYR A 154 15.31 2.70 17.54
N ASP A 155 16.21 2.82 18.50
CA ASP A 155 16.59 1.70 19.35
C ASP A 155 15.42 1.24 20.25
N GLU A 156 14.61 2.20 20.77
CA GLU A 156 13.42 1.89 21.54
C GLU A 156 12.38 1.16 20.64
N ALA A 157 12.20 1.60 19.38
CA ALA A 157 11.31 0.96 18.43
C ALA A 157 11.72 -0.49 18.13
N ILE A 158 13.00 -0.71 17.81
CA ILE A 158 13.56 -2.06 17.59
C ILE A 158 13.29 -2.96 18.80
N SER A 159 13.51 -2.43 20.02
CA SER A 159 13.26 -3.19 21.25
C SER A 159 11.79 -3.62 21.40
N GLU A 160 10.82 -2.81 20.98
CA GLU A 160 9.40 -3.22 21.00
C GLU A 160 9.11 -4.36 20.00
N TYR A 161 9.68 -4.32 18.78
CA TYR A 161 9.53 -5.41 17.82
C TYR A 161 10.25 -6.69 18.26
N GLU A 162 11.44 -6.59 18.86
CA GLU A 162 12.18 -7.74 19.41
C GLU A 162 11.41 -8.42 20.56
N LYS A 163 10.68 -7.66 21.40
CA LYS A 163 9.79 -8.26 22.41
C LYS A 163 8.74 -9.16 21.76
N LEU A 164 8.16 -8.75 20.61
CA LEU A 164 7.19 -9.57 19.90
C LEU A 164 7.84 -10.83 19.31
N LEU A 165 8.97 -10.71 18.63
CA LEU A 165 9.69 -11.86 18.09
C LEU A 165 10.01 -12.93 19.13
N ASN A 166 10.29 -12.49 20.39
CA ASN A 166 10.61 -13.39 21.50
C ASN A 166 9.38 -13.80 22.34
N SER A 167 8.18 -13.32 22.02
CA SER A 167 6.97 -13.62 22.78
C SER A 167 6.25 -14.86 22.24
N LYS A 168 5.46 -15.50 23.13
CA LYS A 168 4.58 -16.61 22.75
C LYS A 168 3.22 -16.16 22.24
N PHE A 169 2.90 -14.87 22.40
CA PHE A 169 1.63 -14.27 21.98
C PHE A 169 1.74 -13.49 20.68
N ASN A 170 2.88 -13.61 19.96
CA ASN A 170 3.05 -12.92 18.70
C ASN A 170 2.12 -13.51 17.64
N GLU A 171 1.19 -12.68 17.14
CA GLU A 171 0.29 -12.98 16.02
C GLU A 171 0.73 -12.28 14.72
N VAL A 172 1.81 -11.51 14.77
CA VAL A 172 2.35 -10.79 13.61
C VAL A 172 3.35 -11.67 12.88
N GLU A 173 3.23 -11.77 11.58
CA GLU A 173 4.17 -12.52 10.74
C GLU A 173 5.61 -12.03 10.94
N GLU A 174 6.54 -12.98 11.10
CA GLU A 174 7.94 -12.69 11.41
C GLU A 174 8.59 -11.78 10.37
N PHE A 175 8.32 -12.01 9.08
CA PHE A 175 8.84 -11.17 8.00
C PHE A 175 8.38 -9.70 8.13
N SER A 176 7.15 -9.47 8.60
CA SER A 176 6.60 -8.12 8.79
C SER A 176 7.31 -7.36 9.91
N LEU A 177 7.67 -8.04 10.99
CA LEU A 177 8.45 -7.42 12.09
C LEU A 177 9.86 -7.05 11.63
N TYR A 178 10.55 -7.96 10.91
CA TYR A 178 11.86 -7.64 10.36
C TYR A 178 11.82 -6.54 9.29
N ALA A 179 10.79 -6.48 8.46
CA ALA A 179 10.60 -5.38 7.51
C ALA A 179 10.44 -4.04 8.26
N ARG A 180 9.62 -3.97 9.32
CA ARG A 180 9.48 -2.78 10.17
C ARG A 180 10.78 -2.35 10.84
N MET A 181 11.61 -3.31 11.28
CA MET A 181 12.96 -3.01 11.79
C MET A 181 13.85 -2.42 10.69
N GLY A 182 13.78 -2.95 9.48
CA GLY A 182 14.47 -2.41 8.31
C GLY A 182 14.03 -0.99 7.99
N ASP A 183 12.73 -0.72 7.95
CA ASP A 183 12.16 0.62 7.76
C ASP A 183 12.63 1.59 8.84
N THR A 184 12.59 1.15 10.11
CA THR A 184 13.09 1.95 11.23
C THR A 184 14.54 2.36 11.02
N MET A 185 15.39 1.45 10.54
CA MET A 185 16.79 1.74 10.23
C MET A 185 16.95 2.60 8.97
N ALA A 186 16.00 2.54 8.02
CA ALA A 186 15.99 3.44 6.87
C ALA A 186 15.70 4.90 7.32
N TYR A 187 14.77 5.11 8.24
CA TYR A 187 14.55 6.42 8.88
C TYR A 187 15.78 6.91 9.64
N ALA A 188 16.56 5.99 10.22
CA ALA A 188 17.85 6.31 10.88
C ALA A 188 19.01 6.56 9.89
N ASN A 189 18.78 6.45 8.57
CA ASN A 189 19.83 6.46 7.53
C ASN A 189 20.93 5.40 7.75
N ASN A 190 20.62 4.29 8.40
CA ASN A 190 21.55 3.20 8.69
C ASN A 190 21.38 2.07 7.66
N ILE A 191 21.89 2.28 6.46
CA ILE A 191 21.73 1.33 5.34
C ILE A 191 22.27 -0.08 5.65
N LYS A 192 23.28 -0.19 6.51
CA LYS A 192 23.86 -1.49 6.90
C LYS A 192 22.85 -2.33 7.69
N GLU A 193 22.16 -1.74 8.65
CA GLU A 193 21.13 -2.43 9.42
C GLU A 193 19.86 -2.64 8.59
N VAL A 194 19.53 -1.73 7.65
CA VAL A 194 18.46 -1.96 6.65
C VAL A 194 18.72 -3.26 5.90
N ILE A 195 19.90 -3.41 5.30
CA ILE A 195 20.28 -4.61 4.55
C ILE A 195 20.18 -5.87 5.42
N LYS A 196 20.64 -5.79 6.67
CA LYS A 196 20.57 -6.91 7.61
C LYS A 196 19.14 -7.35 7.88
N TYR A 197 18.26 -6.44 8.28
CA TYR A 197 16.89 -6.78 8.65
C TYR A 197 16.05 -7.22 7.47
N TYR A 198 16.14 -6.53 6.34
CA TYR A 198 15.42 -6.94 5.13
C TYR A 198 15.90 -8.26 4.56
N ASN A 199 17.21 -8.57 4.64
CA ASN A 199 17.69 -9.90 4.25
C ASN A 199 17.14 -11.01 5.13
N ILE A 200 16.84 -10.75 6.40
CA ILE A 200 16.11 -11.72 7.23
C ILE A 200 14.66 -11.82 6.74
N ALA A 201 13.98 -10.68 6.58
CA ALA A 201 12.57 -10.63 6.19
C ALA A 201 12.28 -11.39 4.88
N ILE A 202 13.08 -11.18 3.83
CA ILE A 202 12.88 -11.85 2.52
C ILE A 202 13.18 -13.34 2.53
N ASN A 203 13.82 -13.87 3.59
CA ASN A 203 14.09 -15.31 3.77
C ASN A 203 13.15 -15.96 4.78
N CYS A 204 12.19 -15.26 5.37
CA CYS A 204 11.13 -15.84 6.19
C CYS A 204 10.13 -16.62 5.34
N GLU A 205 9.41 -17.53 6.01
CA GLU A 205 8.25 -18.21 5.39
C GLU A 205 7.13 -17.20 5.11
N ASN A 206 6.30 -17.46 4.11
CA ASN A 206 5.12 -16.68 3.72
C ASN A 206 5.40 -15.18 3.43
N VAL A 207 6.64 -14.84 3.06
CA VAL A 207 6.97 -13.46 2.72
C VAL A 207 6.12 -12.96 1.54
N GLU A 208 5.63 -11.74 1.64
CA GLU A 208 4.80 -11.09 0.63
C GLU A 208 5.60 -10.17 -0.30
N ASP A 209 5.05 -9.90 -1.48
CA ASP A 209 5.65 -9.06 -2.52
C ASP A 209 6.10 -7.68 -2.00
N TYR A 210 5.31 -7.06 -1.13
CA TYR A 210 5.59 -5.70 -0.65
C TYR A 210 6.94 -5.60 0.07
N VAL A 211 7.39 -6.67 0.73
CA VAL A 211 8.69 -6.67 1.43
C VAL A 211 9.84 -6.50 0.43
N PHE A 212 9.76 -7.19 -0.73
CA PHE A 212 10.74 -7.02 -1.81
C PHE A 212 10.63 -5.64 -2.46
N GLU A 213 9.41 -5.13 -2.64
CA GLU A 213 9.15 -3.81 -3.22
C GLU A 213 9.71 -2.69 -2.32
N ASP A 214 9.41 -2.70 -1.02
CA ASP A 214 9.87 -1.71 -0.05
C ASP A 214 11.40 -1.74 0.09
N TYR A 215 11.99 -2.93 0.19
CA TYR A 215 13.45 -3.08 0.24
C TYR A 215 14.11 -2.55 -1.03
N PHE A 216 13.56 -2.87 -2.20
CA PHE A 216 14.03 -2.33 -3.47
C PHE A 216 14.00 -0.80 -3.48
N GLU A 217 12.89 -0.17 -3.06
CA GLU A 217 12.77 1.29 -3.06
C GLU A 217 13.80 1.96 -2.15
N ILE A 218 14.09 1.37 -0.99
CA ILE A 218 15.09 1.88 -0.06
C ILE A 218 16.49 1.77 -0.69
N LEU A 219 16.85 0.60 -1.20
CA LEU A 219 18.14 0.37 -1.85
C LEU A 219 18.31 1.22 -3.11
N PHE A 220 17.24 1.41 -3.88
CA PHE A 220 17.25 2.19 -5.10
C PHE A 220 17.49 3.69 -4.84
N ARG A 221 16.88 4.24 -3.78
CA ARG A 221 17.14 5.60 -3.32
C ARG A 221 18.55 5.76 -2.76
N ALA A 222 19.07 4.74 -2.08
CA ALA A 222 20.41 4.71 -1.51
C ALA A 222 21.49 4.34 -2.55
N GLU A 223 21.11 4.10 -3.81
CA GLU A 223 22.00 3.71 -4.91
C GLU A 223 22.84 2.45 -4.62
N GLN A 224 22.29 1.50 -3.83
CA GLN A 224 22.94 0.24 -3.45
C GLN A 224 22.75 -0.81 -4.57
N TYR A 225 23.39 -0.63 -5.72
CA TYR A 225 23.12 -1.41 -6.93
C TYR A 225 23.51 -2.89 -6.82
N GLU A 226 24.55 -3.23 -6.07
CA GLU A 226 24.94 -4.64 -5.86
C GLU A 226 23.92 -5.36 -4.98
N GLU A 227 23.43 -4.71 -3.94
CA GLU A 227 22.36 -5.27 -3.08
C GLU A 227 21.04 -5.44 -3.87
N ILE A 228 20.74 -4.50 -4.79
CA ILE A 228 19.59 -4.65 -5.68
C ILE A 228 19.73 -5.88 -6.58
N ARG A 229 20.93 -6.17 -7.11
CA ARG A 229 21.16 -7.38 -7.92
C ARG A 229 20.87 -8.65 -7.12
N LEU A 230 21.35 -8.70 -5.89
CA LEU A 230 21.13 -9.84 -4.99
C LEU A 230 19.65 -9.97 -4.62
N LEU A 231 18.98 -8.85 -4.30
CA LEU A 231 17.57 -8.81 -4.02
C LEU A 231 16.73 -9.36 -5.17
N LEU A 232 16.98 -8.90 -6.40
CA LEU A 232 16.25 -9.33 -7.58
C LEU A 232 16.48 -10.80 -7.91
N LEU A 233 17.68 -11.33 -7.67
CA LEU A 233 18.00 -12.76 -7.81
C LEU A 233 17.23 -13.59 -6.76
N ASN A 234 17.21 -13.14 -5.51
CA ASN A 234 16.45 -13.80 -4.44
C ASN A 234 14.95 -13.78 -4.75
N TYR A 235 14.42 -12.66 -5.24
CA TYR A 235 13.01 -12.56 -5.63
C TYR A 235 12.67 -13.49 -6.79
N GLU A 236 13.53 -13.60 -7.81
CA GLU A 236 13.36 -14.54 -8.93
C GLU A 236 13.34 -16.01 -8.44
N ASN A 237 14.23 -16.36 -7.53
CA ASN A 237 14.24 -17.69 -6.94
C ASN A 237 12.98 -17.95 -6.08
N ALA A 238 12.56 -16.99 -5.30
CA ALA A 238 11.37 -17.07 -4.46
C ALA A 238 10.07 -17.22 -5.28
N THR A 239 9.92 -16.46 -6.36
CA THR A 239 8.74 -16.56 -7.26
C THR A 239 8.62 -17.90 -7.98
N ASN A 240 9.71 -18.65 -8.12
CA ASN A 240 9.68 -20.00 -8.71
C ASN A 240 9.14 -21.05 -7.72
N GLY A 241 9.22 -20.80 -6.41
CA GLY A 241 8.76 -21.70 -5.34
C GLY A 241 7.47 -21.27 -4.65
N ASN A 242 7.19 -19.98 -4.60
CA ASN A 242 6.04 -19.39 -3.92
C ASN A 242 5.02 -18.82 -4.92
N LYS A 243 3.80 -19.39 -4.93
CA LYS A 243 2.72 -18.96 -5.83
C LYS A 243 2.11 -17.61 -5.48
N GLU A 244 2.33 -17.13 -4.27
CA GLU A 244 1.81 -15.84 -3.80
C GLU A 244 2.65 -14.66 -4.29
N LEU A 245 3.91 -14.90 -4.68
CA LEU A 245 4.80 -13.87 -5.21
C LEU A 245 4.55 -13.61 -6.70
N SER A 246 4.41 -12.35 -7.05
CA SER A 246 4.07 -11.91 -8.40
C SER A 246 5.30 -11.79 -9.29
N ARG A 247 5.41 -12.68 -10.29
CA ARG A 247 6.45 -12.63 -11.31
C ARG A 247 6.45 -11.29 -12.09
N ILE A 248 5.27 -10.72 -12.33
CA ILE A 248 5.16 -9.44 -13.04
C ILE A 248 5.70 -8.26 -12.22
N LYS A 249 5.48 -8.27 -10.91
CA LYS A 249 6.04 -7.27 -10.00
C LYS A 249 7.56 -7.34 -9.97
N MET A 250 8.12 -8.54 -9.86
CA MET A 250 9.57 -8.77 -9.94
C MET A 250 10.15 -8.21 -11.25
N LEU A 251 9.53 -8.52 -12.40
CA LEU A 251 9.97 -8.01 -13.71
C LEU A 251 9.90 -6.47 -13.77
N ASN A 252 8.88 -5.85 -13.17
CA ASN A 252 8.80 -4.39 -13.08
C ASN A 252 10.01 -3.79 -12.32
N LEU A 253 10.39 -4.38 -11.19
CA LEU A 253 11.56 -3.93 -10.44
C LEU A 253 12.86 -4.14 -11.23
N GLN A 254 13.03 -5.30 -11.90
CA GLN A 254 14.16 -5.58 -12.78
C GLN A 254 14.25 -4.54 -13.91
N GLY A 255 13.14 -4.24 -14.58
CA GLY A 255 13.10 -3.25 -15.65
C GLY A 255 13.53 -1.86 -15.18
N ARG A 256 13.02 -1.40 -14.05
CA ARG A 256 13.40 -0.12 -13.42
C ARG A 256 14.90 -0.08 -13.09
N PHE A 257 15.43 -1.16 -12.54
CA PHE A 257 16.84 -1.27 -12.19
C PHE A 257 17.72 -1.20 -13.43
N PHE A 258 17.44 -2.01 -14.47
CA PHE A 258 18.25 -2.01 -15.69
C PHE A 258 18.23 -0.67 -16.43
N VAL A 259 17.09 0.02 -16.44
CA VAL A 259 17.03 1.39 -16.99
C VAL A 259 17.90 2.35 -16.19
N LYS A 260 17.89 2.27 -14.85
CA LYS A 260 18.68 3.15 -13.97
C LYS A 260 20.19 3.00 -14.19
N ILE A 261 20.67 1.76 -14.39
CA ILE A 261 22.10 1.48 -14.65
C ILE A 261 22.47 1.55 -16.14
N ALA A 262 21.55 2.02 -16.99
CA ALA A 262 21.71 2.14 -18.44
C ALA A 262 21.98 0.79 -19.16
N ASP A 263 21.58 -0.33 -18.58
CA ASP A 263 21.60 -1.66 -19.20
C ASP A 263 20.30 -1.87 -20.01
N TYR A 264 20.20 -1.17 -21.12
CA TYR A 264 18.98 -1.15 -21.93
C TYR A 264 18.70 -2.46 -22.64
N GLU A 265 19.72 -3.30 -22.87
CA GLU A 265 19.53 -4.62 -23.48
C GLU A 265 18.77 -5.56 -22.53
N ASN A 266 19.15 -5.61 -21.26
CA ASN A 266 18.44 -6.39 -20.27
C ASN A 266 17.09 -5.76 -19.91
N ALA A 267 16.96 -4.43 -19.89
CA ALA A 267 15.68 -3.76 -19.76
C ALA A 267 14.70 -4.16 -20.88
N GLN A 268 15.16 -4.24 -22.13
CA GLN A 268 14.36 -4.70 -23.26
C GLN A 268 13.89 -6.15 -23.08
N LYS A 269 14.78 -7.08 -22.72
CA LYS A 269 14.43 -8.49 -22.45
C LYS A 269 13.37 -8.63 -21.36
N VAL A 270 13.42 -7.76 -20.35
CA VAL A 270 12.40 -7.72 -19.29
C VAL A 270 11.04 -7.28 -19.85
N CYS A 271 11.01 -6.21 -20.65
CA CYS A 271 9.77 -5.76 -21.29
C CYS A 271 9.17 -6.85 -22.20
N ASP A 272 9.99 -7.56 -22.95
CA ASP A 272 9.55 -8.67 -23.81
C ASP A 272 8.91 -9.81 -22.97
N LYS A 273 9.52 -10.18 -21.85
CA LYS A 273 8.94 -11.15 -20.90
C LYS A 273 7.60 -10.69 -20.33
N MET A 274 7.46 -9.39 -20.00
CA MET A 274 6.22 -8.82 -19.49
C MET A 274 5.11 -8.86 -20.53
N ILE A 275 5.41 -8.54 -21.80
CA ILE A 275 4.46 -8.62 -22.93
C ILE A 275 4.02 -10.07 -23.16
N ILE A 276 4.91 -11.06 -23.01
CA ILE A 276 4.55 -12.48 -23.14
C ILE A 276 3.59 -12.92 -22.03
N LEU A 277 3.78 -12.40 -20.79
CA LEU A 277 2.94 -12.74 -19.65
C LEU A 277 1.57 -12.05 -19.69
N GLU A 278 1.54 -10.80 -20.11
CA GLU A 278 0.33 -9.98 -20.15
C GLU A 278 0.24 -9.23 -21.49
N PRO A 279 -0.10 -9.90 -22.61
CA PRO A 279 -0.07 -9.31 -23.96
C PRO A 279 -1.09 -8.19 -24.15
N GLU A 280 -2.17 -8.16 -23.37
CA GLU A 280 -3.20 -7.11 -23.42
C GLU A 280 -2.85 -5.88 -22.58
N ASN A 281 -1.79 -5.94 -21.77
CA ASN A 281 -1.40 -4.83 -20.92
C ASN A 281 -0.57 -3.79 -21.70
N PHE A 282 -1.24 -2.72 -22.13
CA PHE A 282 -0.63 -1.66 -22.93
C PHE A 282 0.60 -1.00 -22.28
N ARG A 283 0.70 -1.00 -20.95
CA ARG A 283 1.82 -0.39 -20.21
C ARG A 283 3.15 -1.05 -20.56
N HIS A 284 3.16 -2.35 -20.87
CA HIS A 284 4.38 -3.07 -21.23
C HIS A 284 4.94 -2.61 -22.57
N TYR A 285 4.06 -2.32 -23.53
CA TYR A 285 4.46 -1.77 -24.85
C TYR A 285 4.98 -0.33 -24.71
N VAL A 286 4.38 0.48 -23.84
CA VAL A 286 4.87 1.84 -23.52
C VAL A 286 6.28 1.78 -22.92
N ASN A 287 6.51 0.88 -21.97
CA ASN A 287 7.80 0.68 -21.34
C ASN A 287 8.85 0.22 -22.36
N LEU A 288 8.49 -0.74 -23.24
CA LEU A 288 9.39 -1.20 -24.30
C LEU A 288 9.73 -0.08 -25.27
N ALA A 289 8.73 0.69 -25.74
CA ALA A 289 8.98 1.83 -26.62
C ALA A 289 9.93 2.86 -25.97
N TYR A 290 9.79 3.10 -24.66
CA TYR A 290 10.69 3.97 -23.92
C TYR A 290 12.12 3.43 -23.85
N VAL A 291 12.29 2.13 -23.58
CA VAL A 291 13.62 1.47 -23.56
C VAL A 291 14.27 1.53 -24.93
N LEU A 292 13.51 1.30 -26.00
CA LEU A 292 14.02 1.41 -27.38
C LEU A 292 14.41 2.86 -27.74
N GLU A 293 13.68 3.88 -27.26
CA GLU A 293 14.09 5.28 -27.39
C GLU A 293 15.45 5.53 -26.70
N LEU A 294 15.69 4.96 -25.51
CA LEU A 294 16.98 5.08 -24.81
C LEU A 294 18.13 4.39 -25.55
N GLN A 295 17.84 3.32 -26.31
CA GLN A 295 18.77 2.65 -27.22
C GLN A 295 18.94 3.38 -28.57
N HIS A 296 18.25 4.49 -28.79
CA HIS A 296 18.17 5.19 -30.08
C HIS A 296 17.53 4.36 -31.22
N LYS A 297 16.81 3.31 -30.91
CA LYS A 297 16.07 2.44 -31.86
C LYS A 297 14.66 2.99 -32.12
N TYR A 298 14.59 4.21 -32.66
CA TYR A 298 13.33 4.96 -32.80
C TYR A 298 12.31 4.29 -33.74
N ASP A 299 12.75 3.61 -34.78
CA ASP A 299 11.86 2.96 -35.73
C ASP A 299 11.20 1.74 -35.12
N GLU A 300 11.96 0.90 -34.41
CA GLU A 300 11.42 -0.22 -33.62
C GLU A 300 10.44 0.28 -32.54
N ALA A 301 10.77 1.38 -31.84
CA ALA A 301 9.87 1.99 -30.87
C ALA A 301 8.52 2.40 -31.49
N LEU A 302 8.54 2.94 -32.71
CA LEU A 302 7.32 3.33 -33.43
C LEU A 302 6.48 2.11 -33.82
N GLU A 303 7.07 0.98 -34.22
CA GLU A 303 6.35 -0.27 -34.52
C GLU A 303 5.60 -0.79 -33.28
N TYR A 304 6.21 -0.75 -32.10
CA TYR A 304 5.52 -1.15 -30.86
C TYR A 304 4.41 -0.20 -30.46
N VAL A 305 4.53 1.11 -30.76
CA VAL A 305 3.44 2.06 -30.54
C VAL A 305 2.31 1.87 -31.56
N ASP A 306 2.58 1.32 -32.75
CA ASP A 306 1.54 0.91 -33.69
C ASP A 306 0.72 -0.26 -33.11
N LYS A 307 1.37 -1.30 -32.59
CA LYS A 307 0.71 -2.42 -31.87
C LYS A 307 -0.09 -1.94 -30.66
N LEU A 308 0.46 -0.99 -29.91
CA LEU A 308 -0.25 -0.35 -28.79
C LEU A 308 -1.57 0.27 -29.24
N GLY A 309 -1.59 0.94 -30.42
CA GLY A 309 -2.80 1.55 -30.99
C GLY A 309 -3.87 0.53 -31.42
N GLU A 310 -3.52 -0.75 -31.54
CA GLU A 310 -4.47 -1.85 -31.81
C GLU A 310 -5.09 -2.38 -30.50
N ILE A 311 -4.33 -2.35 -29.40
CA ILE A 311 -4.76 -2.84 -28.06
C ILE A 311 -5.60 -1.81 -27.34
N MET A 312 -5.27 -0.52 -27.48
CA MET A 312 -5.95 0.57 -26.77
C MET A 312 -7.15 1.09 -27.56
N GLU A 313 -8.26 1.32 -26.86
CA GLU A 313 -9.40 2.08 -27.41
C GLU A 313 -9.05 3.56 -27.64
N ASP A 314 -8.17 4.13 -26.81
CA ASP A 314 -7.71 5.51 -26.91
C ASP A 314 -6.56 5.67 -27.92
N LYS A 315 -6.93 5.92 -29.18
CA LYS A 315 -5.99 6.18 -30.27
C LYS A 315 -5.23 7.51 -30.13
N GLU A 316 -5.71 8.44 -29.31
CA GLU A 316 -5.06 9.75 -29.14
C GLU A 316 -3.74 9.62 -28.39
N PHE A 317 -3.71 8.83 -27.32
CA PHE A 317 -2.48 8.54 -26.59
C PHE A 317 -1.37 7.97 -27.48
N SER A 318 -1.68 6.99 -28.32
CA SER A 318 -0.69 6.41 -29.23
C SER A 318 -0.18 7.42 -30.27
N LYS A 319 -1.02 8.33 -30.76
CA LYS A 319 -0.62 9.42 -31.68
C LYS A 319 0.33 10.41 -30.99
N GLU A 320 0.03 10.81 -29.75
CA GLU A 320 0.90 11.72 -28.98
C GLU A 320 2.26 11.08 -28.70
N LEU A 321 2.27 9.79 -28.32
CA LEU A 321 3.48 9.03 -28.09
C LEU A 321 4.34 8.95 -29.37
N LYS A 322 3.75 8.63 -30.52
CA LYS A 322 4.44 8.65 -31.83
C LYS A 322 5.01 10.03 -32.16
N LYS A 323 4.26 11.10 -31.91
CA LYS A 323 4.73 12.47 -32.13
C LYS A 323 5.95 12.79 -31.28
N ARG A 324 5.96 12.35 -30.00
CA ARG A 324 7.10 12.51 -29.08
C ARG A 324 8.32 11.76 -29.60
N ILE A 325 8.18 10.50 -29.96
CA ILE A 325 9.27 9.63 -30.47
C ILE A 325 9.89 10.22 -31.75
N ARG A 326 9.05 10.60 -32.73
CA ARG A 326 9.52 11.25 -33.97
C ARG A 326 10.27 12.56 -33.71
N LYS A 327 9.84 13.35 -32.74
CA LYS A 327 10.55 14.58 -32.31
C LYS A 327 11.91 14.26 -31.73
N ASN A 328 12.02 13.23 -30.90
CA ASN A 328 13.27 12.80 -30.27
C ASN A 328 14.25 12.22 -31.33
N LYS A 329 13.74 11.41 -32.29
CA LYS A 329 14.50 10.92 -33.46
C LYS A 329 15.13 12.06 -34.23
N ARG A 330 14.35 13.08 -34.63
CA ARG A 330 14.85 14.25 -35.37
C ARG A 330 15.94 15.02 -34.61
N LYS A 331 15.77 15.19 -33.30
CA LYS A 331 16.77 15.85 -32.45
C LYS A 331 18.07 15.08 -32.42
N PHE A 332 18.00 13.75 -32.30
CA PHE A 332 19.18 12.87 -32.27
C PHE A 332 19.92 12.92 -33.62
N GLU A 333 19.21 12.76 -34.75
CA GLU A 333 19.76 12.84 -36.11
C GLU A 333 20.44 14.20 -36.36
N THR A 334 19.82 15.31 -35.95
CA THR A 334 20.40 16.65 -36.07
C THR A 334 21.69 16.79 -35.27
N ARG A 335 21.76 16.22 -34.08
CA ARG A 335 22.99 16.22 -33.27
C ARG A 335 24.12 15.41 -33.94
N LEU A 336 23.80 14.22 -34.45
CA LEU A 336 24.77 13.38 -35.16
C LEU A 336 25.37 14.11 -36.37
N ILE A 337 24.56 14.76 -37.19
CA ILE A 337 25.00 15.55 -38.36
C ILE A 337 25.87 16.70 -37.91
N SER A 338 25.47 17.43 -36.86
CA SER A 338 26.28 18.55 -36.33
C SER A 338 27.65 18.09 -35.83
N THR A 339 27.67 16.94 -35.11
CA THR A 339 28.94 16.37 -34.60
C THR A 339 29.84 15.90 -35.73
N ALA A 340 29.27 15.22 -36.75
CA ALA A 340 30.02 14.78 -37.93
C ALA A 340 30.61 15.95 -38.74
N LEU A 341 29.84 17.02 -38.93
CA LEU A 341 30.32 18.26 -39.59
C LEU A 341 31.42 18.96 -38.80
N HIS A 342 31.32 18.96 -37.47
CA HIS A 342 32.35 19.54 -36.63
C HIS A 342 33.68 18.74 -36.72
N GLN A 343 33.60 17.40 -36.66
CA GLN A 343 34.77 16.52 -36.83
C GLN A 343 35.42 16.66 -38.20
N ALA A 344 34.64 16.76 -39.29
CA ALA A 344 35.12 16.97 -40.64
C ALA A 344 35.89 18.32 -40.76
N ARG A 345 35.32 19.40 -40.20
CA ARG A 345 35.99 20.72 -40.17
C ARG A 345 37.31 20.70 -39.38
N CYS A 346 37.37 19.96 -38.24
CA CYS A 346 38.60 19.83 -37.47
C CYS A 346 39.70 19.05 -38.23
N GLN A 347 39.31 18.06 -39.03
CA GLN A 347 40.27 17.29 -39.86
C GLN A 347 40.80 18.11 -41.05
N ASP A 348 39.99 19.01 -41.64
CA ASP A 348 40.44 19.90 -42.73
C ASP A 348 41.36 21.04 -42.22
N LEU A 349 41.31 21.39 -40.94
CA LEU A 349 42.19 22.39 -40.32
C LEU A 349 43.57 21.82 -39.95
N HIS A 350 43.76 20.51 -39.98
CA HIS A 350 45.02 19.82 -39.73
C HIS A 350 45.67 19.26 -41.00
N ARG A 351 45.12 19.52 -42.16
CA ARG A 351 45.72 19.33 -43.47
C ARG A 351 46.21 20.66 -44.05
#